data_e36efd9ea4e5690cddadc629d912e667
#
_entry.id   e36efd9ea4e5690cddadc629d912e667
#
_cell.length_a   1.000
_cell.length_b   1.000
_cell.length_c   1.000
_cell.angle_alpha   90.00
_cell.angle_beta   90.00
_cell.angle_gamma   90.00
#
_symmetry.space_group_name_H-M   'P 1'
#
loop_
_entity.id
_entity.type
_entity.pdbx_description
1 polymer ?
#
loop_
_entity_poly.entity_id
_entity_poly.type
_entity_poly.pdbx_seq_one_letter_code
_entity_poly.pdbx_strand_id
1 'polypeptide(L)'
;MIPPWIEAMPQTDFDNAPTKSGVVPEGPEIRRAADKIGKALVGKVVEGGTWPFPSLQQADSLILGQEVLSVTSRAKAMLIRFSSGYTMYSHNQLYGRWTVHLKATDPRSNRSLRAEFLTDKHAVRLWSATDIVLLPTPEENGHPFLARLGPDVLDESITKDDLLTHLKSKGVWRKKGATLMLDQRSFAGLGNYLRSEILHMAGVHPDDRPCDLDEDTLERWASCIKSVTVQAYEHSGITVDLDTAKSSKARGEPRRMWRHAVFCRNDRPCLTCGDLVVRVRYGGRRLDYCPTCQPARRDS
;
A
#
# COMPACT_ATOMS: atom_id res chain seq x y z
N MET A 1 -13.10 -6.37 -28.51
CA MET A 1 -11.72 -5.97 -28.82
C MET A 1 -11.02 -5.68 -27.49
N ILE A 2 -9.88 -6.28 -27.26
CA ILE A 2 -9.06 -5.99 -26.07
C ILE A 2 -8.43 -4.61 -26.30
N PRO A 3 -8.53 -3.65 -25.34
CA PRO A 3 -7.89 -2.35 -25.49
C PRO A 3 -6.38 -2.49 -25.67
N PRO A 4 -5.74 -1.69 -26.56
CA PRO A 4 -4.32 -1.83 -26.89
C PRO A 4 -3.37 -1.65 -25.70
N TRP A 5 -3.79 -0.94 -24.64
CA TRP A 5 -3.03 -0.78 -23.41
C TRP A 5 -3.01 -2.05 -22.53
N ILE A 6 -3.94 -3.00 -22.74
CA ILE A 6 -3.92 -4.31 -22.04
C ILE A 6 -2.83 -5.21 -22.62
N GLU A 7 -2.56 -5.15 -23.93
CA GLU A 7 -1.51 -5.94 -24.57
C GLU A 7 -0.09 -5.49 -24.19
N ALA A 8 0.05 -4.22 -23.81
CA ALA A 8 1.33 -3.66 -23.34
C ALA A 8 1.70 -4.01 -21.88
N MET A 9 0.82 -4.74 -21.16
CA MET A 9 1.08 -5.08 -19.75
C MET A 9 2.10 -6.22 -19.64
N PRO A 10 3.18 -6.04 -18.86
CA PRO A 10 4.09 -7.14 -18.56
C PRO A 10 3.34 -8.21 -17.75
N GLN A 11 3.44 -9.47 -18.21
CA GLN A 11 3.04 -10.61 -17.39
C GLN A 11 4.03 -10.73 -16.22
N THR A 12 3.67 -10.23 -15.05
CA THR A 12 4.52 -10.28 -13.87
C THR A 12 4.03 -11.37 -12.92
N ASP A 13 4.85 -12.40 -12.76
CA ASP A 13 4.79 -13.31 -11.62
C ASP A 13 5.20 -12.54 -10.36
N PHE A 14 4.22 -12.24 -9.50
CA PHE A 14 4.39 -11.39 -8.31
C PHE A 14 5.12 -12.04 -7.13
N ASP A 15 5.66 -13.25 -7.25
CA ASP A 15 5.88 -14.11 -6.09
C ASP A 15 7.33 -14.40 -5.66
N ASN A 16 8.39 -14.06 -6.40
CA ASN A 16 9.73 -14.56 -6.07
C ASN A 16 10.89 -13.57 -6.24
N ALA A 17 11.01 -12.54 -5.41
CA ALA A 17 12.27 -11.82 -5.28
C ALA A 17 12.68 -11.60 -3.82
N PRO A 18 13.90 -11.98 -3.40
CA PRO A 18 14.41 -11.70 -2.07
C PRO A 18 14.71 -10.22 -1.92
N THR A 19 13.99 -9.55 -1.04
CA THR A 19 14.23 -8.15 -0.71
C THR A 19 15.43 -8.04 0.24
N LYS A 20 16.52 -7.44 -0.20
CA LYS A 20 17.47 -6.82 0.71
C LYS A 20 16.76 -5.65 1.40
N SER A 21 16.43 -5.80 2.68
CA SER A 21 16.07 -4.76 3.69
C SER A 21 15.18 -3.58 3.26
N GLY A 22 14.18 -3.75 2.42
CA GLY A 22 13.21 -2.70 2.11
C GLY A 22 11.80 -3.11 2.58
N VAL A 23 11.11 -2.28 3.35
CA VAL A 23 9.67 -2.41 3.56
C VAL A 23 9.01 -2.11 2.21
N VAL A 24 8.32 -3.09 1.64
CA VAL A 24 7.52 -2.87 0.43
C VAL A 24 6.44 -1.84 0.76
N PRO A 25 6.27 -0.78 -0.04
CA PRO A 25 5.21 0.19 0.20
C PRO A 25 3.83 -0.47 0.20
N GLU A 26 3.01 -0.12 1.21
CA GLU A 26 1.62 -0.53 1.30
C GLU A 26 0.70 0.68 1.06
N GLY A 27 -0.60 0.54 1.18
CA GLY A 27 -1.57 1.62 0.94
C GLY A 27 -1.19 2.97 1.58
N PRO A 28 -0.85 3.01 2.88
CA PRO A 28 -0.44 4.25 3.55
C PRO A 28 0.76 4.96 2.91
N GLU A 29 1.76 4.22 2.48
CA GLU A 29 2.94 4.79 1.82
C GLU A 29 2.59 5.35 0.44
N ILE A 30 1.73 4.66 -0.31
CA ILE A 30 1.31 5.11 -1.65
C ILE A 30 0.41 6.35 -1.53
N ARG A 31 -0.52 6.38 -0.56
CA ARG A 31 -1.37 7.55 -0.31
C ARG A 31 -0.53 8.78 0.05
N ARG A 32 0.42 8.67 0.98
CA ARG A 32 1.33 9.78 1.30
C ARG A 32 2.18 10.23 0.11
N ALA A 33 2.59 9.29 -0.74
CA ALA A 33 3.29 9.64 -1.98
C ALA A 33 2.37 10.41 -2.93
N ALA A 34 1.10 9.99 -3.08
CA ALA A 34 0.10 10.68 -3.89
C ALA A 34 -0.13 12.11 -3.38
N ASP A 35 -0.28 12.30 -2.07
CA ASP A 35 -0.47 13.62 -1.46
C ASP A 35 0.73 14.54 -1.71
N LYS A 36 1.95 14.00 -1.57
CA LYS A 36 3.18 14.76 -1.84
C LYS A 36 3.30 15.15 -3.30
N ILE A 37 2.99 14.25 -4.20
CA ILE A 37 3.02 14.49 -5.65
C ILE A 37 1.90 15.46 -6.04
N GLY A 38 0.71 15.29 -5.47
CA GLY A 38 -0.43 16.19 -5.70
C GLY A 38 -0.10 17.64 -5.36
N LYS A 39 0.58 17.88 -4.24
CA LYS A 39 1.06 19.23 -3.87
C LYS A 39 2.03 19.85 -4.89
N ALA A 40 2.73 19.03 -5.66
CA ALA A 40 3.70 19.50 -6.64
C ALA A 40 3.10 19.63 -8.07
N LEU A 41 2.09 18.82 -8.40
CA LEU A 41 1.60 18.70 -9.76
C LEU A 41 0.17 19.22 -9.98
N VAL A 42 -0.76 19.07 -9.01
CA VAL A 42 -2.19 19.40 -9.24
C VAL A 42 -2.35 20.88 -9.52
N GLY A 43 -3.13 21.21 -10.57
CA GLY A 43 -3.32 22.56 -11.08
C GLY A 43 -2.10 23.11 -11.83
N LYS A 44 -1.14 22.26 -12.16
CA LYS A 44 0.06 22.66 -12.93
C LYS A 44 0.06 22.02 -14.30
N VAL A 45 0.57 22.76 -15.28
CA VAL A 45 0.85 22.25 -16.62
C VAL A 45 2.16 21.47 -16.61
N VAL A 46 2.18 20.34 -17.29
CA VAL A 46 3.40 19.58 -17.55
C VAL A 46 4.18 20.28 -18.65
N GLU A 47 5.19 21.07 -18.28
CA GLU A 47 6.00 21.86 -19.22
C GLU A 47 7.07 21.03 -19.95
N GLY A 48 7.39 19.85 -19.43
CA GLY A 48 8.37 18.94 -19.98
C GLY A 48 8.43 17.65 -19.20
N GLY A 49 9.22 16.72 -19.70
CA GLY A 49 9.41 15.43 -19.01
C GLY A 49 10.24 14.47 -19.84
N THR A 50 10.44 13.29 -19.28
CA THR A 50 11.14 12.17 -19.91
C THR A 50 10.42 10.89 -19.56
N TRP A 51 10.01 10.12 -20.55
CA TRP A 51 9.21 8.91 -20.37
C TRP A 51 9.85 7.69 -21.06
N PRO A 52 11.00 7.19 -20.55
CA PRO A 52 11.75 6.12 -21.21
C PRO A 52 11.11 4.74 -21.08
N PHE A 53 10.00 4.61 -20.34
CA PHE A 53 9.33 3.33 -20.17
C PHE A 53 8.50 2.98 -21.42
N PRO A 54 8.56 1.72 -21.94
CA PRO A 54 7.96 1.37 -23.24
C PRO A 54 6.46 1.68 -23.36
N SER A 55 5.67 1.50 -22.29
CA SER A 55 4.23 1.81 -22.33
C SER A 55 3.90 3.30 -22.28
N LEU A 56 4.90 4.17 -22.19
CA LEU A 56 4.75 5.63 -22.15
C LEU A 56 5.20 6.31 -23.47
N GLN A 57 5.33 5.59 -24.56
CA GLN A 57 5.79 6.16 -25.86
C GLN A 57 4.89 7.28 -26.38
N GLN A 58 3.61 7.29 -26.01
CA GLN A 58 2.66 8.34 -26.40
C GLN A 58 2.56 9.49 -25.39
N ALA A 59 3.40 9.51 -24.34
CA ALA A 59 3.31 10.50 -23.27
C ALA A 59 3.50 11.93 -23.78
N ASP A 60 4.40 12.17 -24.75
CA ASP A 60 4.60 13.50 -25.32
C ASP A 60 3.33 14.09 -25.92
N SER A 61 2.54 13.29 -26.63
CA SER A 61 1.29 13.75 -27.24
C SER A 61 0.11 13.82 -26.26
N LEU A 62 0.13 13.05 -25.18
CA LEU A 62 -1.00 12.89 -24.26
C LEU A 62 -0.82 13.62 -22.93
N ILE A 63 0.40 13.94 -22.54
CA ILE A 63 0.72 14.54 -21.22
C ILE A 63 1.39 15.91 -21.36
N LEU A 64 2.29 16.11 -22.33
CA LEU A 64 3.00 17.38 -22.46
C LEU A 64 2.03 18.52 -22.79
N GLY A 65 2.15 19.62 -22.08
CA GLY A 65 1.26 20.77 -22.20
C GLY A 65 -0.10 20.60 -21.51
N GLN A 66 -0.36 19.45 -20.86
CA GLN A 66 -1.61 19.19 -20.17
C GLN A 66 -1.54 19.57 -18.68
N GLU A 67 -2.65 20.02 -18.14
CA GLU A 67 -2.80 20.26 -16.72
C GLU A 67 -3.00 18.93 -15.97
N VAL A 68 -2.38 18.78 -14.79
CA VAL A 68 -2.63 17.68 -13.88
C VAL A 68 -3.87 17.99 -13.04
N LEU A 69 -4.96 17.29 -13.29
CA LEU A 69 -6.25 17.50 -12.62
C LEU A 69 -6.28 16.89 -11.21
N SER A 70 -5.69 15.70 -11.07
CA SER A 70 -5.64 15.04 -9.75
C SER A 70 -4.51 14.02 -9.67
N VAL A 71 -4.05 13.79 -8.42
CA VAL A 71 -3.14 12.70 -8.07
C VAL A 71 -3.77 11.96 -6.89
N THR A 72 -4.11 10.70 -7.08
CA THR A 72 -4.77 9.87 -6.07
C THR A 72 -4.12 8.50 -5.95
N SER A 73 -4.39 7.79 -4.85
CA SER A 73 -4.07 6.37 -4.75
C SER A 73 -5.35 5.54 -4.75
N ARG A 74 -5.29 4.34 -5.31
CA ARG A 74 -6.25 3.26 -5.07
C ARG A 74 -5.50 2.03 -4.63
N ALA A 75 -5.67 1.65 -3.38
CA ALA A 75 -4.88 0.61 -2.72
C ALA A 75 -3.37 0.91 -2.82
N LYS A 76 -2.64 0.13 -3.60
CA LYS A 76 -1.19 0.27 -3.82
C LYS A 76 -0.83 0.87 -5.18
N ALA A 77 -1.82 1.32 -5.94
CA ALA A 77 -1.63 2.00 -7.21
C ALA A 77 -1.67 3.52 -7.07
N MET A 78 -0.91 4.22 -7.90
CA MET A 78 -0.92 5.67 -8.07
C MET A 78 -1.63 6.00 -9.38
N LEU A 79 -2.52 6.99 -9.35
CA LEU A 79 -3.27 7.49 -10.49
C LEU A 79 -3.02 9.00 -10.63
N ILE A 80 -2.50 9.41 -11.79
CA ILE A 80 -2.30 10.82 -12.15
C ILE A 80 -3.21 11.11 -13.36
N ARG A 81 -4.21 11.99 -13.18
CA ARG A 81 -5.17 12.33 -14.24
C ARG A 81 -4.84 13.66 -14.85
N PHE A 82 -4.92 13.72 -16.19
CA PHE A 82 -4.57 14.89 -16.99
C PHE A 82 -5.79 15.48 -17.70
N SER A 83 -5.73 16.76 -18.03
CA SER A 83 -6.77 17.48 -18.78
C SER A 83 -7.01 16.92 -20.20
N SER A 84 -6.08 16.14 -20.73
CA SER A 84 -6.24 15.38 -21.98
C SER A 84 -7.28 14.25 -21.90
N GLY A 85 -7.84 13.96 -20.72
CA GLY A 85 -8.73 12.81 -20.53
C GLY A 85 -8.01 11.47 -20.35
N TYR A 86 -6.70 11.50 -20.10
CA TYR A 86 -5.89 10.31 -19.83
C TYR A 86 -5.47 10.24 -18.36
N THR A 87 -5.25 9.01 -17.89
CA THR A 87 -4.73 8.69 -16.58
C THR A 87 -3.44 7.90 -16.70
N MET A 88 -2.39 8.32 -16.03
CA MET A 88 -1.23 7.47 -15.82
C MET A 88 -1.43 6.64 -14.56
N TYR A 89 -1.57 5.33 -14.74
CA TYR A 89 -1.52 4.33 -13.69
C TYR A 89 -0.08 3.93 -13.44
N SER A 90 0.31 3.74 -12.17
CA SER A 90 1.56 3.08 -11.82
C SER A 90 1.44 2.29 -10.53
N HIS A 91 2.15 1.16 -10.44
CA HIS A 91 2.28 0.36 -9.24
C HIS A 91 3.76 0.21 -8.88
N ASN A 92 4.15 0.58 -7.66
CA ASN A 92 5.55 0.59 -7.24
C ASN A 92 6.16 -0.81 -7.13
N GLN A 93 5.34 -1.85 -6.91
CA GLN A 93 5.81 -3.21 -6.67
C GLN A 93 6.90 -3.24 -5.58
N LEU A 94 8.07 -3.84 -5.86
CA LEU A 94 9.18 -3.96 -4.90
C LEU A 94 10.20 -2.81 -5.01
N TYR A 95 10.36 -2.25 -6.20
CA TYR A 95 11.49 -1.36 -6.50
C TYR A 95 11.07 0.05 -6.90
N GLY A 96 9.80 0.24 -7.26
CA GLY A 96 9.27 1.53 -7.66
C GLY A 96 9.38 2.58 -6.55
N ARG A 97 9.78 3.78 -6.93
CA ARG A 97 9.88 4.91 -6.00
C ARG A 97 9.54 6.22 -6.70
N TRP A 98 8.65 6.97 -6.11
CA TRP A 98 8.37 8.35 -6.48
C TRP A 98 9.25 9.32 -5.69
N THR A 99 9.73 10.36 -6.37
CA THR A 99 10.47 11.47 -5.75
C THR A 99 9.96 12.82 -6.27
N VAL A 100 10.00 13.82 -5.42
CA VAL A 100 9.64 15.20 -5.74
C VAL A 100 10.82 16.08 -5.35
N HIS A 101 11.34 16.87 -6.30
CA HIS A 101 12.44 17.80 -6.13
C HIS A 101 12.10 19.16 -6.76
N LEU A 102 12.88 20.17 -6.48
CA LEU A 102 12.87 21.40 -7.27
C LEU A 102 13.33 21.11 -8.70
N LYS A 103 12.80 21.83 -9.70
CA LYS A 103 13.05 21.59 -11.13
C LYS A 103 14.55 21.56 -11.47
N ALA A 104 15.34 22.44 -10.87
CA ALA A 104 16.78 22.53 -11.10
C ALA A 104 17.59 21.41 -10.42
N THR A 105 16.97 20.56 -9.61
CA THR A 105 17.69 19.48 -8.90
C THR A 105 17.86 18.27 -9.81
N ASP A 106 19.11 17.90 -10.04
CA ASP A 106 19.47 16.62 -10.67
C ASP A 106 19.87 15.61 -9.60
N PRO A 107 18.93 14.73 -9.14
CA PRO A 107 19.22 13.78 -8.09
C PRO A 107 20.11 12.65 -8.62
N ARG A 108 21.29 12.48 -8.03
CA ARG A 108 22.10 11.29 -8.29
C ARG A 108 21.33 10.05 -7.84
N SER A 109 21.06 9.15 -8.76
CA SER A 109 20.33 7.91 -8.51
C SER A 109 20.92 6.76 -9.32
N ASN A 110 21.09 5.60 -8.69
CA ASN A 110 21.41 4.35 -9.37
C ASN A 110 20.15 3.60 -9.85
N ARG A 111 18.96 4.23 -9.73
CA ARG A 111 17.67 3.67 -10.15
C ARG A 111 17.37 4.07 -11.59
N SER A 112 16.75 3.18 -12.35
CA SER A 112 16.29 3.50 -13.71
C SER A 112 15.12 4.47 -13.67
N LEU A 113 15.22 5.61 -14.34
CA LEU A 113 14.10 6.53 -14.56
C LEU A 113 13.03 5.84 -15.40
N ARG A 114 11.76 6.04 -15.05
CA ARG A 114 10.60 5.50 -15.75
C ARG A 114 9.68 6.58 -16.28
N ALA A 115 9.49 7.63 -15.50
CA ALA A 115 8.73 8.82 -15.89
C ALA A 115 9.27 10.03 -15.13
N GLU A 116 9.32 11.17 -15.81
CA GLU A 116 9.62 12.48 -15.23
C GLU A 116 8.57 13.48 -15.68
N PHE A 117 8.08 14.28 -14.76
CA PHE A 117 7.18 15.40 -14.99
C PHE A 117 7.84 16.67 -14.49
N LEU A 118 7.99 17.65 -15.38
CA LEU A 118 8.52 18.96 -15.06
C LEU A 118 7.38 19.98 -15.08
N THR A 119 7.28 20.76 -14.04
CA THR A 119 6.39 21.93 -13.92
C THR A 119 7.23 23.22 -13.85
N ASP A 120 6.59 24.35 -13.61
CA ASP A 120 7.26 25.63 -13.36
C ASP A 120 8.33 25.53 -12.23
N LYS A 121 8.06 24.75 -11.17
CA LYS A 121 8.88 24.69 -9.95
C LYS A 121 9.43 23.32 -9.62
N HIS A 122 8.75 22.24 -9.99
CA HIS A 122 9.05 20.91 -9.50
C HIS A 122 9.43 19.95 -10.63
N ALA A 123 10.23 18.96 -10.26
CA ALA A 123 10.49 17.75 -11.02
C ALA A 123 9.99 16.56 -10.19
N VAL A 124 9.02 15.83 -10.74
CA VAL A 124 8.44 14.62 -10.14
C VAL A 124 8.88 13.41 -10.95
N ARG A 125 9.52 12.43 -10.31
CA ARG A 125 10.15 11.29 -10.99
C ARG A 125 9.70 9.97 -10.41
N LEU A 126 9.39 9.02 -11.30
CA LEU A 126 9.16 7.62 -10.99
C LEU A 126 10.39 6.80 -11.38
N TRP A 127 10.88 6.01 -10.44
CA TRP A 127 12.08 5.20 -10.58
C TRP A 127 11.74 3.72 -10.46
N SER A 128 12.35 2.87 -11.29
CA SER A 128 12.40 1.40 -11.18
C SER A 128 11.05 0.67 -11.05
N ALA A 129 9.92 1.34 -11.26
CA ALA A 129 8.62 0.68 -11.39
C ALA A 129 8.56 -0.08 -12.73
N THR A 130 7.80 -1.18 -12.76
CA THR A 130 7.67 -2.03 -13.95
C THR A 130 6.22 -2.21 -14.40
N ASP A 131 5.28 -1.64 -13.65
CA ASP A 131 3.86 -1.69 -13.94
C ASP A 131 3.36 -0.25 -14.07
N ILE A 132 3.37 0.25 -15.29
CA ILE A 132 3.03 1.63 -15.64
C ILE A 132 2.27 1.61 -16.96
N VAL A 133 1.16 2.32 -17.05
CA VAL A 133 0.40 2.47 -18.28
C VAL A 133 -0.32 3.81 -18.35
N LEU A 134 -0.45 4.36 -19.57
CA LEU A 134 -1.38 5.43 -19.91
C LEU A 134 -2.65 4.82 -20.46
N LEU A 135 -3.79 5.24 -19.93
CA LEU A 135 -5.10 4.76 -20.36
C LEU A 135 -6.12 5.90 -20.34
N PRO A 136 -7.17 5.84 -21.17
CA PRO A 136 -8.26 6.79 -21.09
C PRO A 136 -8.89 6.80 -19.69
N THR A 137 -9.11 7.98 -19.10
CA THR A 137 -9.64 8.10 -17.73
C THR A 137 -10.97 7.36 -17.52
N PRO A 138 -11.94 7.33 -18.47
CA PRO A 138 -13.16 6.54 -18.31
C PRO A 138 -12.91 5.02 -18.20
N GLU A 139 -11.77 4.54 -18.69
CA GLU A 139 -11.42 3.11 -18.70
C GLU A 139 -10.60 2.69 -17.48
N GLU A 140 -10.20 3.60 -16.58
CA GLU A 140 -9.32 3.27 -15.47
C GLU A 140 -9.87 2.17 -14.56
N ASN A 141 -11.20 2.11 -14.34
CA ASN A 141 -11.82 1.07 -13.55
C ASN A 141 -11.78 -0.32 -14.20
N GLY A 142 -11.58 -0.40 -15.51
CA GLY A 142 -11.35 -1.63 -16.25
C GLY A 142 -9.93 -2.17 -16.17
N HIS A 143 -8.98 -1.41 -15.60
CA HIS A 143 -7.61 -1.89 -15.42
C HIS A 143 -7.57 -3.17 -14.57
N PRO A 144 -6.89 -4.26 -15.00
CA PRO A 144 -6.96 -5.58 -14.35
C PRO A 144 -6.64 -5.59 -12.86
N PHE A 145 -5.76 -4.70 -12.38
CA PHE A 145 -5.51 -4.55 -10.96
C PHE A 145 -6.67 -3.85 -10.26
N LEU A 146 -7.16 -2.72 -10.80
CA LEU A 146 -8.18 -1.89 -10.16
C LEU A 146 -9.56 -2.56 -10.16
N ALA A 147 -9.91 -3.26 -11.22
CA ALA A 147 -11.22 -3.93 -11.39
C ALA A 147 -11.47 -5.05 -10.36
N ARG A 148 -10.42 -5.63 -9.79
CA ARG A 148 -10.53 -6.75 -8.84
C ARG A 148 -10.37 -6.36 -7.38
N LEU A 149 -10.14 -5.07 -7.07
CA LEU A 149 -9.94 -4.63 -5.71
C LEU A 149 -11.20 -4.79 -4.86
N GLY A 150 -11.02 -5.30 -3.65
CA GLY A 150 -12.01 -5.21 -2.58
C GLY A 150 -12.06 -3.80 -1.98
N PRO A 151 -12.73 -3.62 -0.84
CA PRO A 151 -12.77 -2.33 -0.15
C PRO A 151 -11.36 -1.76 0.05
N ASP A 152 -11.13 -0.53 -0.44
CA ASP A 152 -9.89 0.20 -0.15
C ASP A 152 -9.98 0.77 1.27
N VAL A 153 -9.15 0.27 2.17
CA VAL A 153 -9.22 0.60 3.59
C VAL A 153 -8.96 2.09 3.87
N LEU A 154 -8.22 2.78 2.98
CA LEU A 154 -7.98 4.22 3.09
C LEU A 154 -9.01 5.09 2.38
N ASP A 155 -9.98 4.50 1.69
CA ASP A 155 -11.12 5.25 1.18
C ASP A 155 -11.95 5.76 2.37
N GLU A 156 -12.20 7.08 2.39
CA GLU A 156 -12.94 7.74 3.47
C GLU A 156 -14.41 7.30 3.52
N SER A 157 -14.98 6.89 2.38
CA SER A 157 -16.34 6.37 2.30
C SER A 157 -16.50 4.98 2.91
N ILE A 158 -15.41 4.21 3.08
CA ILE A 158 -15.43 2.87 3.67
C ILE A 158 -15.37 3.00 5.20
N THR A 159 -16.45 2.65 5.86
CA THR A 159 -16.62 2.69 7.30
C THR A 159 -16.17 1.39 7.99
N LYS A 160 -16.08 1.41 9.33
CA LYS A 160 -15.86 0.20 10.13
C LYS A 160 -16.97 -0.85 9.90
N ASP A 161 -18.23 -0.39 9.78
CA ASP A 161 -19.38 -1.27 9.63
C ASP A 161 -19.41 -1.92 8.23
N ASP A 162 -18.94 -1.22 7.19
CA ASP A 162 -18.73 -1.81 5.87
C ASP A 162 -17.66 -2.91 5.93
N LEU A 163 -16.56 -2.69 6.66
CA LEU A 163 -15.51 -3.69 6.84
C LEU A 163 -15.99 -4.89 7.66
N LEU A 164 -16.81 -4.68 8.69
CA LEU A 164 -17.45 -5.76 9.47
C LEU A 164 -18.39 -6.58 8.58
N THR A 165 -19.25 -5.91 7.82
CA THR A 165 -20.14 -6.57 6.86
C THR A 165 -19.35 -7.37 5.82
N HIS A 166 -18.24 -6.81 5.36
CA HIS A 166 -17.35 -7.48 4.41
C HIS A 166 -16.68 -8.72 5.02
N LEU A 167 -16.21 -8.68 6.29
CA LEU A 167 -15.68 -9.84 7.01
C LEU A 167 -16.68 -11.00 7.06
N LYS A 168 -17.96 -10.71 7.16
CA LYS A 168 -19.07 -11.68 7.18
C LYS A 168 -19.50 -12.15 5.79
N SER A 169 -18.96 -11.59 4.72
CA SER A 169 -19.36 -11.92 3.35
C SER A 169 -18.91 -13.32 2.93
N LYS A 170 -19.67 -13.97 2.03
CA LYS A 170 -19.42 -15.34 1.53
C LYS A 170 -18.01 -15.52 0.98
N GLY A 171 -17.46 -14.51 0.32
CA GLY A 171 -16.12 -14.56 -0.30
C GLY A 171 -14.95 -14.47 0.70
N VAL A 172 -15.23 -14.05 1.92
CA VAL A 172 -14.25 -13.74 2.97
C VAL A 172 -14.37 -14.68 4.17
N TRP A 173 -15.59 -15.00 4.58
CA TRP A 173 -16.01 -15.68 5.79
C TRP A 173 -15.17 -16.91 6.21
N ARG A 174 -14.68 -17.70 5.23
CA ARG A 174 -13.92 -18.93 5.46
C ARG A 174 -12.42 -18.82 5.16
N LYS A 175 -11.91 -17.63 4.83
CA LYS A 175 -10.49 -17.45 4.58
C LYS A 175 -9.72 -17.22 5.88
N LYS A 176 -8.54 -17.84 6.01
CA LYS A 176 -7.63 -17.59 7.15
C LYS A 176 -7.22 -16.11 7.20
N GLY A 177 -7.14 -15.53 8.39
CA GLY A 177 -6.77 -14.14 8.61
C GLY A 177 -5.46 -13.76 7.93
N ALA A 178 -4.45 -14.63 8.02
CA ALA A 178 -3.17 -14.41 7.35
C ALA A 178 -3.28 -14.22 5.83
N THR A 179 -4.16 -14.99 5.18
CA THR A 179 -4.37 -14.90 3.73
C THR A 179 -5.31 -13.74 3.39
N LEU A 180 -6.38 -13.60 4.19
CA LEU A 180 -7.41 -12.61 4.01
C LEU A 180 -6.86 -11.18 4.00
N MET A 181 -6.00 -10.85 4.98
CA MET A 181 -5.43 -9.52 5.14
C MET A 181 -4.37 -9.16 4.08
N LEU A 182 -3.98 -10.09 3.22
CA LEU A 182 -3.02 -9.86 2.15
C LEU A 182 -3.65 -9.85 0.76
N ASP A 183 -4.81 -10.48 0.62
CA ASP A 183 -5.55 -10.56 -0.64
C ASP A 183 -6.21 -9.21 -0.97
N GLN A 184 -5.72 -8.55 -2.01
CA GLN A 184 -6.21 -7.23 -2.44
C GLN A 184 -7.68 -7.27 -2.92
N ARG A 185 -8.23 -8.45 -3.22
CA ARG A 185 -9.67 -8.65 -3.52
C ARG A 185 -10.50 -8.65 -2.24
N SER A 186 -9.88 -8.92 -1.10
CA SER A 186 -10.56 -8.92 0.19
C SER A 186 -10.44 -7.57 0.88
N PHE A 187 -9.22 -7.07 1.07
CA PHE A 187 -8.96 -5.75 1.66
C PHE A 187 -7.83 -5.06 0.89
N ALA A 188 -8.19 -4.09 0.08
CA ALA A 188 -7.23 -3.38 -0.75
C ALA A 188 -6.34 -2.44 0.07
N GLY A 189 -5.07 -2.35 -0.32
CA GLY A 189 -4.07 -1.51 0.33
C GLY A 189 -3.24 -2.21 1.40
N LEU A 190 -3.72 -3.29 2.01
CA LEU A 190 -3.01 -4.01 3.06
C LEU A 190 -1.83 -4.84 2.51
N GLY A 191 -0.78 -4.96 3.31
CA GLY A 191 0.39 -5.77 3.00
C GLY A 191 0.95 -6.47 4.24
N ASN A 192 2.24 -6.81 4.21
CA ASN A 192 2.83 -7.66 5.24
C ASN A 192 2.87 -7.02 6.63
N TYR A 193 3.20 -5.71 6.72
CA TYR A 193 3.25 -5.08 8.04
C TYR A 193 1.85 -4.80 8.57
N LEU A 194 0.96 -4.24 7.76
CA LEU A 194 -0.43 -3.99 8.18
C LEU A 194 -1.12 -5.28 8.59
N ARG A 195 -0.96 -6.36 7.83
CA ARG A 195 -1.49 -7.68 8.18
C ARG A 195 -1.05 -8.13 9.58
N SER A 196 0.26 -8.07 9.87
CA SER A 196 0.80 -8.49 11.16
C SER A 196 0.26 -7.62 12.31
N GLU A 197 0.26 -6.31 12.12
CA GLU A 197 -0.17 -5.34 13.13
C GLU A 197 -1.68 -5.39 13.38
N ILE A 198 -2.49 -5.46 12.33
CA ILE A 198 -3.95 -5.54 12.45
C ILE A 198 -4.37 -6.81 13.18
N LEU A 199 -3.84 -7.98 12.79
CA LEU A 199 -4.14 -9.24 13.45
C LEU A 199 -3.72 -9.23 14.93
N HIS A 200 -2.56 -8.63 15.23
CA HIS A 200 -2.08 -8.49 16.60
C HIS A 200 -2.99 -7.59 17.43
N MET A 201 -3.31 -6.39 16.94
CA MET A 201 -4.18 -5.45 17.66
C MET A 201 -5.60 -5.97 17.85
N ALA A 202 -6.09 -6.80 16.93
CA ALA A 202 -7.38 -7.45 17.02
C ALA A 202 -7.39 -8.70 17.94
N GLY A 203 -6.21 -9.23 18.32
CA GLY A 203 -6.09 -10.48 19.06
C GLY A 203 -6.52 -11.70 18.24
N VAL A 204 -6.34 -11.66 16.91
CA VAL A 204 -6.76 -12.72 15.99
C VAL A 204 -5.55 -13.55 15.58
N HIS A 205 -5.62 -14.87 15.77
CA HIS A 205 -4.58 -15.78 15.32
C HIS A 205 -4.51 -15.79 13.78
N PRO A 206 -3.32 -15.90 13.18
CA PRO A 206 -3.18 -15.93 11.72
C PRO A 206 -4.00 -17.00 11.00
N ASP A 207 -4.27 -18.12 11.65
CA ASP A 207 -5.07 -19.24 11.10
C ASP A 207 -6.58 -19.12 11.37
N ASP A 208 -7.01 -18.25 12.28
CA ASP A 208 -8.43 -18.03 12.54
C ASP A 208 -9.11 -17.44 11.28
N ARG A 209 -10.35 -17.87 11.05
CA ARG A 209 -11.22 -17.37 10.01
C ARG A 209 -12.31 -16.51 10.65
N PRO A 210 -12.90 -15.55 9.92
CA PRO A 210 -14.05 -14.82 10.44
C PRO A 210 -15.13 -15.75 11.04
N CYS A 211 -15.40 -16.90 10.42
CA CYS A 211 -16.40 -17.87 10.92
C CYS A 211 -16.03 -18.59 12.21
N ASP A 212 -14.81 -18.51 12.67
CA ASP A 212 -14.33 -19.14 13.91
C ASP A 212 -14.41 -18.16 15.11
N LEU A 213 -14.83 -16.90 14.88
CA LEU A 213 -14.77 -15.80 15.85
C LEU A 213 -16.16 -15.37 16.32
N ASP A 214 -16.21 -14.92 17.58
CA ASP A 214 -17.38 -14.24 18.14
C ASP A 214 -17.57 -12.85 17.56
N GLU A 215 -18.75 -12.27 17.76
CA GLU A 215 -19.13 -10.96 17.22
C GLU A 215 -18.20 -9.86 17.74
N ASP A 216 -17.88 -9.84 19.02
CA ASP A 216 -17.02 -8.81 19.64
C ASP A 216 -15.60 -8.82 19.02
N THR A 217 -15.09 -10.00 18.71
CA THR A 217 -13.79 -10.14 18.03
C THR A 217 -13.84 -9.69 16.58
N LEU A 218 -14.94 -9.98 15.86
CA LEU A 218 -15.15 -9.50 14.49
C LEU A 218 -15.25 -7.96 14.44
N GLU A 219 -15.99 -7.35 15.36
CA GLU A 219 -16.09 -5.89 15.46
C GLU A 219 -14.74 -5.25 15.79
N ARG A 220 -14.00 -5.83 16.75
CA ARG A 220 -12.64 -5.38 17.05
C ARG A 220 -11.71 -5.52 15.85
N TRP A 221 -11.81 -6.62 15.10
CA TRP A 221 -11.00 -6.82 13.90
C TRP A 221 -11.32 -5.79 12.82
N ALA A 222 -12.59 -5.55 12.52
CA ALA A 222 -13.02 -4.51 11.58
C ALA A 222 -12.53 -3.11 12.01
N SER A 223 -12.64 -2.79 13.30
CA SER A 223 -12.11 -1.55 13.88
C SER A 223 -10.59 -1.43 13.68
N CYS A 224 -9.83 -2.51 13.96
CA CYS A 224 -8.37 -2.53 13.78
C CYS A 224 -7.96 -2.41 12.31
N ILE A 225 -8.71 -3.03 11.37
CA ILE A 225 -8.45 -2.87 9.93
C ILE A 225 -8.44 -1.37 9.56
N LYS A 226 -9.45 -0.62 9.98
CA LYS A 226 -9.54 0.82 9.69
C LYS A 226 -8.51 1.62 10.48
N SER A 227 -8.51 1.52 11.81
CA SER A 227 -7.74 2.40 12.69
C SER A 227 -6.23 2.25 12.51
N VAL A 228 -5.70 1.02 12.45
CA VAL A 228 -4.26 0.77 12.26
C VAL A 228 -3.79 1.27 10.90
N THR A 229 -4.62 1.11 9.85
CA THR A 229 -4.27 1.57 8.51
C THR A 229 -4.27 3.10 8.42
N VAL A 230 -5.28 3.75 9.00
CA VAL A 230 -5.35 5.23 9.08
C VAL A 230 -4.19 5.78 9.91
N GLN A 231 -3.92 5.21 11.10
CA GLN A 231 -2.78 5.62 11.91
C GLN A 231 -1.45 5.48 11.16
N ALA A 232 -1.25 4.38 10.42
CA ALA A 232 -0.07 4.19 9.60
C ALA A 232 0.06 5.25 8.49
N TYR A 233 -1.05 5.69 7.92
CA TYR A 233 -1.06 6.79 6.96
C TYR A 233 -0.68 8.13 7.62
N GLU A 234 -1.35 8.53 8.69
CA GLU A 234 -1.18 9.80 9.37
C GLU A 234 0.20 9.93 10.03
N HIS A 235 0.69 8.84 10.62
CA HIS A 235 1.94 8.81 11.39
C HIS A 235 3.09 8.12 10.65
N SER A 236 3.08 8.16 9.31
CA SER A 236 4.22 7.72 8.48
C SER A 236 4.65 6.26 8.73
N GLY A 237 3.69 5.33 8.87
CA GLY A 237 3.93 3.91 9.05
C GLY A 237 4.24 3.52 10.51
N ILE A 238 3.84 4.32 11.48
CA ILE A 238 3.85 3.97 12.90
C ILE A 238 2.51 3.29 13.23
N THR A 239 2.57 2.10 13.81
CA THR A 239 1.39 1.29 14.15
C THR A 239 1.29 0.98 15.65
N VAL A 240 2.35 1.19 16.41
CA VAL A 240 2.30 1.11 17.87
C VAL A 240 1.53 2.31 18.44
N ASP A 241 1.16 2.20 19.71
CA ASP A 241 0.66 3.33 20.48
C ASP A 241 1.60 4.55 20.37
N LEU A 242 1.02 5.74 20.17
CA LEU A 242 1.79 6.95 19.86
C LEU A 242 2.63 7.45 21.02
N ASP A 243 2.20 7.22 22.27
CA ASP A 243 2.98 7.61 23.45
C ASP A 243 4.16 6.65 23.65
N THR A 244 3.98 5.37 23.34
CA THR A 244 5.07 4.39 23.24
C THR A 244 6.09 4.80 22.19
N ALA A 245 5.63 5.19 21.00
CA ALA A 245 6.50 5.67 19.93
C ALA A 245 7.28 6.92 20.33
N LYS A 246 6.60 7.88 20.97
CA LYS A 246 7.18 9.13 21.46
C LYS A 246 8.26 8.88 22.53
N SER A 247 7.96 8.02 23.49
CA SER A 247 8.88 7.64 24.56
C SER A 247 10.13 6.94 24.02
N SER A 248 9.96 5.98 23.11
CA SER A 248 11.08 5.27 22.47
C SER A 248 11.95 6.20 21.62
N LYS A 249 11.34 7.15 20.92
CA LYS A 249 12.05 8.18 20.17
C LYS A 249 12.86 9.09 21.11
N ALA A 250 12.27 9.48 22.24
CA ALA A 250 12.95 10.32 23.24
C ALA A 250 14.16 9.63 23.87
N ARG A 251 14.13 8.28 24.00
CA ARG A 251 15.30 7.47 24.43
C ARG A 251 16.33 7.25 23.34
N GLY A 252 16.15 7.81 22.15
CA GLY A 252 17.09 7.66 21.02
C GLY A 252 17.07 6.29 20.34
N GLU A 253 16.04 5.47 20.59
CA GLU A 253 15.92 4.15 20.00
C GLU A 253 15.76 4.23 18.47
N PRO A 254 16.41 3.36 17.68
CA PRO A 254 16.23 3.33 16.23
C PRO A 254 14.76 3.06 15.86
N ARG A 255 14.22 3.81 14.91
CA ARG A 255 12.81 3.71 14.46
C ARG A 255 12.34 2.29 14.19
N ARG A 256 13.19 1.43 13.64
CA ARG A 256 12.88 0.01 13.36
C ARG A 256 12.55 -0.80 14.62
N MET A 257 12.92 -0.32 15.79
CA MET A 257 12.74 -1.01 17.08
C MET A 257 11.34 -0.79 17.68
N TRP A 258 10.68 0.30 17.34
CA TRP A 258 9.48 0.75 18.01
C TRP A 258 8.33 1.19 17.09
N ARG A 259 8.54 1.22 15.76
CA ARG A 259 7.47 1.69 14.84
C ARG A 259 6.32 0.69 14.70
N HIS A 260 6.54 -0.60 15.01
CA HIS A 260 5.58 -1.69 14.90
C HIS A 260 5.51 -2.49 16.19
N ALA A 261 4.31 -3.02 16.52
CA ALA A 261 4.09 -3.85 17.70
C ALA A 261 4.70 -5.25 17.57
N VAL A 262 4.53 -5.89 16.41
CA VAL A 262 5.03 -7.24 16.13
C VAL A 262 5.83 -7.34 14.83
N PHE A 263 5.53 -6.58 13.80
CA PHE A 263 6.22 -6.69 12.51
C PHE A 263 7.71 -6.35 12.60
N CYS A 264 8.58 -7.20 12.06
CA CYS A 264 10.06 -7.12 12.21
C CYS A 264 10.57 -7.30 13.65
N ARG A 265 9.78 -7.91 14.54
CA ARG A 265 10.15 -8.13 15.94
C ARG A 265 10.34 -9.60 16.33
N ASN A 266 10.49 -10.50 15.36
CA ASN A 266 10.79 -11.91 15.62
C ASN A 266 11.89 -12.07 16.67
N ASP A 267 11.72 -13.01 17.61
CA ASP A 267 12.62 -13.29 18.74
C ASP A 267 12.82 -12.11 19.71
N ARG A 268 11.87 -11.17 19.73
CA ARG A 268 11.86 -10.05 20.67
C ARG A 268 10.61 -10.07 21.54
N PRO A 269 10.67 -9.50 22.74
CA PRO A 269 9.50 -9.37 23.59
C PRO A 269 8.36 -8.61 22.88
N CYS A 270 7.16 -9.16 22.94
CA CYS A 270 5.94 -8.47 22.56
C CYS A 270 5.76 -7.22 23.42
N LEU A 271 5.39 -6.10 22.81
CA LEU A 271 5.18 -4.85 23.56
C LEU A 271 3.95 -4.88 24.46
N THR A 272 3.04 -5.85 24.24
CA THR A 272 1.80 -5.98 25.02
C THR A 272 1.96 -6.92 26.21
N CYS A 273 2.50 -8.13 26.01
CA CYS A 273 2.55 -9.16 27.08
C CYS A 273 3.96 -9.58 27.52
N GLY A 274 4.99 -9.18 26.78
CA GLY A 274 6.39 -9.54 27.07
C GLY A 274 6.86 -10.85 26.46
N ASP A 275 5.97 -11.73 26.00
CA ASP A 275 6.34 -13.01 25.39
C ASP A 275 6.96 -12.82 23.97
N LEU A 276 7.66 -13.84 23.49
CA LEU A 276 8.40 -13.72 22.24
C LEU A 276 7.46 -13.64 21.03
N VAL A 277 7.69 -12.66 20.18
CA VAL A 277 7.10 -12.58 18.85
C VAL A 277 7.73 -13.64 17.95
N VAL A 278 6.90 -14.39 17.24
CA VAL A 278 7.32 -15.44 16.31
C VAL A 278 7.08 -15.04 14.87
N ARG A 279 7.89 -15.61 13.97
CA ARG A 279 7.75 -15.43 12.53
C ARG A 279 7.31 -16.70 11.84
N VAL A 280 6.28 -16.57 11.01
CA VAL A 280 5.78 -17.64 10.15
C VAL A 280 5.73 -17.17 8.69
N ARG A 281 5.47 -18.11 7.77
CA ARG A 281 5.28 -17.80 6.35
C ARG A 281 3.91 -18.32 5.88
N TYR A 282 3.18 -17.45 5.22
CA TYR A 282 1.93 -17.77 4.53
C TYR A 282 2.07 -17.38 3.05
N GLY A 283 1.92 -18.35 2.14
CA GLY A 283 2.13 -18.13 0.71
C GLY A 283 3.52 -17.53 0.40
N GLY A 284 4.57 -18.04 1.04
CA GLY A 284 5.95 -17.54 0.90
C GLY A 284 6.22 -16.19 1.58
N ARG A 285 5.21 -15.48 2.06
CA ARG A 285 5.33 -14.12 2.63
C ARG A 285 5.38 -14.15 4.14
N ARG A 286 6.26 -13.32 4.71
CA ARG A 286 6.49 -13.19 6.15
C ARG A 286 5.28 -12.61 6.88
N LEU A 287 4.93 -13.21 8.02
CA LEU A 287 4.01 -12.70 9.02
C LEU A 287 4.66 -12.85 10.39
N ASP A 288 4.67 -11.80 11.19
CA ASP A 288 5.15 -11.82 12.57
C ASP A 288 3.92 -11.66 13.49
N TYR A 289 3.81 -12.45 14.59
CA TYR A 289 2.69 -12.39 15.52
C TYR A 289 3.13 -12.82 16.94
N CYS A 290 2.34 -12.51 17.95
CA CYS A 290 2.55 -12.96 19.33
C CYS A 290 1.59 -14.11 19.66
N PRO A 291 2.06 -15.34 19.90
CA PRO A 291 1.18 -16.49 20.21
C PRO A 291 0.30 -16.28 21.42
N THR A 292 0.79 -15.58 22.45
CA THR A 292 0.06 -15.31 23.70
C THR A 292 -1.06 -14.28 23.51
N CYS A 293 -0.78 -13.18 22.77
CA CYS A 293 -1.81 -12.18 22.47
C CYS A 293 -2.81 -12.65 21.40
N GLN A 294 -2.42 -13.63 20.59
CA GLN A 294 -3.18 -14.16 19.46
C GLN A 294 -3.28 -15.69 19.56
N PRO A 295 -3.96 -16.25 20.63
CA PRO A 295 -4.10 -17.69 20.77
C PRO A 295 -4.98 -18.25 19.64
N ALA A 296 -4.63 -19.46 19.12
CA ALA A 296 -5.47 -20.15 18.15
C ALA A 296 -6.79 -20.59 18.80
N ARG A 297 -7.91 -20.37 18.11
CA ARG A 297 -9.27 -20.69 18.62
C ARG A 297 -9.82 -22.00 18.09
N ARG A 298 -9.13 -22.68 17.19
CA ARG A 298 -9.59 -23.93 16.57
C ARG A 298 -9.39 -25.18 17.42
N ASP A 299 -8.61 -25.09 18.48
CA ASP A 299 -8.28 -26.24 19.36
C ASP A 299 -9.04 -26.19 20.68
N SER A 300 -10.11 -25.39 20.76
CA SER A 300 -11.00 -25.32 21.98
C SER A 300 -12.39 -25.84 21.70
#